data_df777e50045d3117b9eb25bde1358d84
#
_entry.id   df777e50045d3117b9eb25bde1358d84
#
_cell.length_a   1.000
_cell.length_b   1.000
_cell.length_c   1.000
_cell.angle_alpha   90.00
_cell.angle_beta   90.00
_cell.angle_gamma   90.00
#
_symmetry.space_group_name_H-M   'P 1'
#
loop_
_entity.id
_entity.type
_entity.pdbx_description
1 polymer ?
#
loop_
_entity_poly.entity_id
_entity_poly.type
_entity_poly.pdbx_seq_one_letter_code
_entity_poly.pdbx_strand_id
1 'polypeptide(L)'
;MLIQISAVKKPPKECEYACYLLLQELRKEFPTIKIVLTNYSSKECLRSAVLFIEEDLSYLVGTVQWICKSPFRPNHGRKNWFVDISILKERIEYSNPSDIKYEAIHSSGKGGQHVNKSSTAIRATHIPTGISAVSMDERSQLQNKKMAYYRLVEKLNDMESNQNKRIEYDNWNNHNQLIRGNAIRVYQGKGFKRIK
;
A
#
# COMPACT_ATOMS: atom_id res chain seq x y z
N MET A 1 -5.40 -3.51 -9.44
CA MET A 1 -5.51 -2.36 -8.53
C MET A 1 -6.04 -2.82 -7.17
N LEU A 2 -5.48 -2.31 -6.08
CA LEU A 2 -5.99 -2.55 -4.73
C LEU A 2 -6.87 -1.39 -4.28
N ILE A 3 -8.08 -1.69 -3.85
CA ILE A 3 -8.97 -0.72 -3.22
C ILE A 3 -9.32 -1.16 -1.79
N GLN A 4 -9.54 -0.19 -0.93
CA GLN A 4 -10.04 -0.41 0.43
C GLN A 4 -11.44 0.20 0.55
N ILE A 5 -12.37 -0.58 1.08
CA ILE A 5 -13.63 -0.06 1.61
C ILE A 5 -13.53 0.01 3.12
N SER A 6 -14.03 1.09 3.72
CA SER A 6 -13.88 1.27 5.16
C SER A 6 -14.99 2.09 5.80
N ALA A 7 -15.33 1.73 7.03
CA ALA A 7 -16.33 2.42 7.84
C ALA A 7 -15.75 3.58 8.67
N VAL A 8 -14.49 4.01 8.41
CA VAL A 8 -13.77 5.08 9.11
C VAL A 8 -13.40 4.75 10.57
N LYS A 9 -12.57 5.60 11.19
CA LYS A 9 -12.04 5.39 12.55
C LYS A 9 -13.15 5.44 13.60
N LYS A 10 -13.24 4.39 14.46
CA LYS A 10 -14.27 4.24 15.50
C LYS A 10 -15.70 4.42 14.96
N PRO A 11 -16.10 3.63 13.94
CA PRO A 11 -17.41 3.80 13.30
C PRO A 11 -18.54 3.35 14.22
N PRO A 12 -19.73 3.94 14.08
CA PRO A 12 -20.95 3.33 14.63
C PRO A 12 -21.27 2.05 13.86
N LYS A 13 -21.99 1.12 14.49
CA LYS A 13 -22.37 -0.18 13.89
C LYS A 13 -23.09 -0.04 12.55
N GLU A 14 -23.86 1.03 12.37
CA GLU A 14 -24.55 1.34 11.12
C GLU A 14 -23.57 1.56 9.95
N CYS A 15 -22.42 2.21 10.19
CA CYS A 15 -21.39 2.38 9.16
C CYS A 15 -20.68 1.05 8.87
N GLU A 16 -20.43 0.22 9.89
CA GLU A 16 -19.87 -1.12 9.70
C GLU A 16 -20.83 -2.03 8.90
N TYR A 17 -22.12 -1.94 9.19
CA TYR A 17 -23.16 -2.66 8.44
C TYR A 17 -23.30 -2.13 7.01
N ALA A 18 -23.25 -0.82 6.80
CA ALA A 18 -23.23 -0.22 5.45
C ALA A 18 -22.00 -0.67 4.65
N CYS A 19 -20.83 -0.79 5.29
CA CYS A 19 -19.62 -1.31 4.68
C CYS A 19 -19.78 -2.78 4.26
N TYR A 20 -20.42 -3.60 5.08
CA TYR A 20 -20.76 -4.98 4.75
C TYR A 20 -21.72 -5.07 3.54
N LEU A 21 -22.79 -4.28 3.53
CA LEU A 21 -23.75 -4.23 2.43
C LEU A 21 -23.09 -3.75 1.13
N LEU A 22 -22.22 -2.74 1.22
CA LEU A 22 -21.46 -2.24 0.08
C LEU A 22 -20.55 -3.33 -0.52
N LEU A 23 -19.87 -4.11 0.31
CA LEU A 23 -19.07 -5.25 -0.15
C LEU A 23 -19.93 -6.27 -0.93
N GLN A 24 -21.15 -6.57 -0.45
CA GLN A 24 -22.04 -7.49 -1.15
C GLN A 24 -22.48 -6.94 -2.50
N GLU A 25 -22.81 -5.65 -2.59
CA GLU A 25 -23.21 -5.00 -3.84
C GLU A 25 -22.04 -4.92 -4.84
N LEU A 26 -20.82 -4.56 -4.39
CA LEU A 26 -19.64 -4.54 -5.25
C LEU A 26 -19.32 -5.93 -5.82
N ARG A 27 -19.50 -6.99 -5.04
CA ARG A 27 -19.31 -8.37 -5.53
C ARG A 27 -20.34 -8.80 -6.58
N LYS A 28 -21.56 -8.28 -6.52
CA LYS A 28 -22.60 -8.52 -7.55
C LYS A 28 -22.30 -7.74 -8.82
N GLU A 29 -21.90 -6.47 -8.66
CA GLU A 29 -21.61 -5.56 -9.79
C GLU A 29 -20.33 -5.98 -10.53
N PHE A 30 -19.31 -6.45 -9.77
CA PHE A 30 -17.99 -6.86 -10.28
C PHE A 30 -17.63 -8.28 -9.82
N PRO A 31 -18.04 -9.32 -10.54
CA PRO A 31 -17.77 -10.72 -10.14
C PRO A 31 -16.28 -11.07 -10.10
N THR A 32 -15.42 -10.30 -10.78
CA THR A 32 -13.96 -10.47 -10.83
C THR A 32 -13.26 -10.03 -9.56
N ILE A 33 -13.95 -9.35 -8.63
CA ILE A 33 -13.38 -8.88 -7.36
C ILE A 33 -12.89 -10.04 -6.52
N LYS A 34 -11.59 -9.98 -6.14
CA LYS A 34 -10.98 -10.89 -5.17
C LYS A 34 -10.83 -10.18 -3.82
N ILE A 35 -11.32 -10.80 -2.76
CA ILE A 35 -11.13 -10.28 -1.40
C ILE A 35 -9.74 -10.68 -0.92
N VAL A 36 -8.92 -9.68 -0.59
CA VAL A 36 -7.55 -9.88 -0.08
C VAL A 36 -7.55 -9.94 1.44
N LEU A 37 -8.26 -9.02 2.09
CA LEU A 37 -8.31 -8.92 3.55
C LEU A 37 -9.68 -8.39 3.99
N THR A 38 -10.18 -8.90 5.13
CA THR A 38 -11.40 -8.37 5.77
C THR A 38 -11.19 -8.20 7.27
N ASN A 39 -11.77 -7.14 7.82
CA ASN A 39 -11.76 -6.85 9.25
C ASN A 39 -13.20 -6.69 9.74
N TYR A 40 -13.75 -7.74 10.35
CA TYR A 40 -15.10 -7.74 10.92
C TYR A 40 -15.07 -7.43 12.41
N SER A 41 -16.05 -6.66 12.89
CA SER A 41 -16.34 -6.52 14.33
C SER A 41 -17.37 -7.52 14.82
N SER A 42 -18.29 -7.94 13.93
CA SER A 42 -19.28 -9.00 14.16
C SER A 42 -19.78 -9.56 12.82
N LYS A 43 -20.67 -10.56 12.83
CA LYS A 43 -21.08 -11.33 11.63
C LYS A 43 -21.47 -10.49 10.40
N GLU A 44 -22.12 -9.35 10.58
CA GLU A 44 -22.58 -8.46 9.49
C GLU A 44 -22.03 -7.02 9.66
N CYS A 45 -21.03 -6.81 10.49
CA CYS A 45 -20.42 -5.53 10.75
C CYS A 45 -18.97 -5.56 10.30
N LEU A 46 -18.71 -5.01 9.12
CA LEU A 46 -17.40 -4.95 8.47
C LEU A 46 -16.76 -3.59 8.71
N ARG A 47 -15.61 -3.55 9.39
CA ARG A 47 -14.85 -2.31 9.57
C ARG A 47 -14.14 -1.88 8.32
N SER A 48 -13.50 -2.84 7.64
CA SER A 48 -12.82 -2.60 6.38
C SER A 48 -12.62 -3.89 5.59
N ALA A 49 -12.49 -3.77 4.27
CA ALA A 49 -12.02 -4.84 3.40
C ALA A 49 -11.07 -4.29 2.35
N VAL A 50 -10.05 -5.06 2.01
CA VAL A 50 -9.14 -4.82 0.91
C VAL A 50 -9.52 -5.75 -0.23
N LEU A 51 -9.71 -5.19 -1.41
CA LEU A 51 -10.18 -5.86 -2.60
C LEU A 51 -9.15 -5.69 -3.71
N PHE A 52 -8.84 -6.77 -4.41
CA PHE A 52 -8.06 -6.73 -5.64
C PHE A 52 -9.00 -6.76 -6.84
N ILE A 53 -8.76 -5.88 -7.79
CA ILE A 53 -9.57 -5.73 -9.01
C ILE A 53 -8.61 -5.55 -10.18
N GLU A 54 -8.86 -6.29 -11.26
CA GLU A 54 -8.04 -6.22 -12.48
C GLU A 54 -8.39 -4.98 -13.33
N GLU A 55 -9.64 -4.55 -13.27
CA GLU A 55 -10.14 -3.38 -13.98
C GLU A 55 -9.78 -2.07 -13.27
N ASP A 56 -9.75 -0.96 -14.01
CA ASP A 56 -9.61 0.38 -13.42
C ASP A 56 -10.96 0.87 -12.92
N LEU A 57 -11.13 0.83 -11.60
CA LEU A 57 -12.31 1.32 -10.89
C LEU A 57 -12.02 2.62 -10.11
N SER A 58 -11.10 3.45 -10.57
CA SER A 58 -10.76 4.73 -9.93
C SER A 58 -11.97 5.66 -9.77
N TYR A 59 -12.99 5.54 -10.65
CA TYR A 59 -14.25 6.28 -10.54
C TYR A 59 -15.12 5.88 -9.34
N LEU A 60 -14.81 4.77 -8.67
CA LEU A 60 -15.48 4.35 -7.44
C LEU A 60 -14.86 4.97 -6.18
N VAL A 61 -13.74 5.68 -6.32
CA VAL A 61 -13.02 6.24 -5.17
C VAL A 61 -13.79 7.43 -4.60
N GLY A 62 -14.04 7.39 -3.32
CA GLY A 62 -14.71 8.46 -2.59
C GLY A 62 -15.75 7.95 -1.59
N THR A 63 -16.56 8.87 -1.12
CA THR A 63 -17.56 8.59 -0.09
C THR A 63 -18.82 7.95 -0.66
N VAL A 64 -19.26 6.87 -0.01
CA VAL A 64 -20.56 6.24 -0.24
C VAL A 64 -21.49 6.58 0.91
N GLN A 65 -22.71 7.00 0.61
CA GLN A 65 -23.73 7.34 1.59
C GLN A 65 -24.84 6.29 1.63
N TRP A 66 -25.21 5.86 2.82
CA TRP A 66 -26.40 5.05 3.05
C TRP A 66 -27.43 5.83 3.85
N ILE A 67 -28.64 5.98 3.30
CA ILE A 67 -29.75 6.69 3.92
C ILE A 67 -30.74 5.65 4.46
N CYS A 68 -30.70 5.43 5.78
CA CYS A 68 -31.58 4.47 6.44
C CYS A 68 -31.75 4.81 7.92
N LYS A 69 -32.94 4.54 8.48
CA LYS A 69 -33.10 4.49 9.94
C LYS A 69 -32.19 3.41 10.50
N SER A 70 -31.56 3.67 11.66
CA SER A 70 -30.68 2.71 12.28
C SER A 70 -31.37 1.35 12.50
N PRO A 71 -30.81 0.24 12.00
CA PRO A 71 -31.32 -1.09 12.32
C PRO A 71 -30.97 -1.55 13.74
N PHE A 72 -30.00 -0.90 14.38
CA PHE A 72 -29.51 -1.25 15.73
C PHE A 72 -30.09 -0.36 16.83
N ARG A 73 -30.54 0.86 16.49
CA ARG A 73 -31.02 1.88 17.41
C ARG A 73 -32.32 2.51 16.89
N PRO A 74 -33.51 1.94 17.22
CA PRO A 74 -34.78 2.37 16.63
C PRO A 74 -35.14 3.84 16.80
N ASN A 75 -34.73 4.45 17.92
CA ASN A 75 -35.06 5.85 18.27
C ASN A 75 -33.95 6.83 17.91
N HIS A 76 -32.93 6.41 17.11
CA HIS A 76 -31.84 7.28 16.74
C HIS A 76 -32.24 8.22 15.59
N GLY A 77 -32.09 9.55 15.78
CA GLY A 77 -32.50 10.55 14.81
C GLY A 77 -31.65 10.58 13.52
N ARG A 78 -30.41 10.13 13.57
CA ARG A 78 -29.51 10.12 12.41
C ARG A 78 -29.91 9.03 11.41
N LYS A 79 -29.97 9.39 10.12
CA LYS A 79 -30.32 8.49 9.00
C LYS A 79 -29.21 8.33 7.97
N ASN A 80 -28.17 9.16 8.01
CA ASN A 80 -27.10 9.20 7.01
C ASN A 80 -25.85 8.54 7.56
N TRP A 81 -25.40 7.46 6.89
CA TRP A 81 -24.23 6.66 7.24
C TRP A 81 -23.25 6.71 6.08
N PHE A 82 -21.98 6.77 6.37
CA PHE A 82 -20.96 6.97 5.36
C PHE A 82 -19.89 5.89 5.43
N VAL A 83 -19.46 5.46 4.25
CA VAL A 83 -18.37 4.50 4.02
C VAL A 83 -17.43 5.12 3.01
N ASP A 84 -16.15 4.86 3.13
CA ASP A 84 -15.12 5.33 2.21
C ASP A 84 -14.67 4.21 1.27
N ILE A 85 -14.37 4.59 0.02
CA ILE A 85 -13.65 3.76 -0.95
C ILE A 85 -12.37 4.50 -1.32
N SER A 86 -11.22 3.92 -1.05
CA SER A 86 -9.92 4.51 -1.35
C SER A 86 -9.00 3.52 -2.08
N ILE A 87 -8.08 4.04 -2.90
CA ILE A 87 -7.04 3.24 -3.52
C ILE A 87 -5.94 3.02 -2.48
N LEU A 88 -5.50 1.77 -2.33
CA LEU A 88 -4.32 1.44 -1.56
C LEU A 88 -3.08 1.46 -2.46
N LYS A 89 -2.07 2.19 -2.04
CA LYS A 89 -0.74 2.10 -2.62
C LYS A 89 -0.12 0.76 -2.22
N GLU A 90 0.41 0.05 -3.19
CA GLU A 90 1.12 -1.20 -2.96
C GLU A 90 2.48 -0.93 -2.29
N ARG A 91 2.95 -1.91 -1.54
CA ARG A 91 4.31 -1.88 -0.99
C ARG A 91 5.31 -2.02 -2.14
N ILE A 92 6.44 -1.38 -1.97
CA ILE A 92 7.54 -1.43 -2.93
C ILE A 92 8.55 -2.47 -2.43
N GLU A 93 9.00 -3.33 -3.34
CA GLU A 93 10.06 -4.31 -3.11
C GLU A 93 11.17 -4.09 -4.12
N TYR A 94 12.42 -3.93 -3.63
CA TYR A 94 13.61 -3.69 -4.46
C TYR A 94 14.57 -4.87 -4.53
N SER A 95 14.20 -6.05 -4.06
CA SER A 95 15.10 -7.18 -3.81
C SER A 95 15.39 -8.09 -5.01
N ASN A 96 15.32 -7.60 -6.26
CA ASN A 96 15.63 -8.42 -7.42
C ASN A 96 17.17 -8.43 -7.71
N PRO A 97 17.88 -9.57 -7.51
CA PRO A 97 19.33 -9.63 -7.74
C PRO A 97 19.75 -9.41 -9.18
N SER A 98 18.88 -9.62 -10.17
CA SER A 98 19.17 -9.42 -11.60
C SER A 98 19.34 -7.95 -11.98
N ASP A 99 18.88 -7.04 -11.15
CA ASP A 99 18.91 -5.60 -11.42
C ASP A 99 20.17 -4.90 -10.88
N ILE A 100 21.20 -5.69 -10.49
CA ILE A 100 22.43 -5.17 -9.92
C ILE A 100 23.58 -5.22 -10.93
N LYS A 101 24.12 -4.03 -11.27
CA LYS A 101 25.31 -3.86 -12.09
C LYS A 101 26.54 -3.76 -11.19
N TYR A 102 27.60 -4.48 -11.54
CA TYR A 102 28.90 -4.42 -10.86
C TYR A 102 29.96 -3.77 -11.74
N GLU A 103 30.73 -2.86 -11.17
CA GLU A 103 31.83 -2.18 -11.83
C GLU A 103 33.09 -2.25 -10.96
N ALA A 104 34.19 -2.69 -11.57
CA ALA A 104 35.49 -2.62 -10.91
C ALA A 104 36.02 -1.18 -11.00
N ILE A 105 36.42 -0.62 -9.86
CA ILE A 105 36.93 0.74 -9.75
C ILE A 105 38.30 0.73 -9.07
N HIS A 106 39.08 1.78 -9.28
CA HIS A 106 40.30 1.96 -8.53
C HIS A 106 40.00 2.35 -7.08
N SER A 107 40.73 1.76 -6.14
CA SER A 107 40.60 2.13 -4.73
C SER A 107 41.17 3.57 -4.54
N SER A 108 40.36 4.43 -3.90
CA SER A 108 40.83 5.77 -3.53
C SER A 108 41.53 5.72 -2.17
N GLY A 109 42.81 6.05 -2.10
CA GLY A 109 43.59 6.11 -0.86
C GLY A 109 45.04 6.51 -1.08
N LYS A 110 45.76 6.88 0.02
CA LYS A 110 47.22 7.08 0.01
C LYS A 110 47.89 5.71 -0.21
N GLY A 111 48.17 5.35 -1.45
CA GLY A 111 48.76 4.08 -1.82
C GLY A 111 49.90 4.24 -2.83
N GLY A 112 50.88 3.31 -2.76
CA GLY A 112 51.99 3.23 -3.70
C GLY A 112 51.56 2.63 -5.06
N GLN A 113 52.57 2.32 -5.88
CA GLN A 113 52.42 1.85 -7.27
C GLN A 113 51.47 0.65 -7.44
N HIS A 114 51.27 -0.18 -6.39
CA HIS A 114 50.39 -1.37 -6.41
C HIS A 114 48.90 -1.01 -6.33
N VAL A 115 48.53 0.02 -5.57
CA VAL A 115 47.14 0.48 -5.43
C VAL A 115 46.62 1.11 -6.72
N ASN A 116 47.54 1.76 -7.48
CA ASN A 116 47.17 2.41 -8.75
C ASN A 116 47.09 1.45 -9.94
N LYS A 117 47.59 0.21 -9.81
CA LYS A 117 47.58 -0.79 -10.89
C LYS A 117 46.50 -1.87 -10.74
N SER A 118 45.88 -2.03 -9.54
CA SER A 118 44.90 -3.08 -9.30
C SER A 118 43.50 -2.49 -8.99
N SER A 119 42.50 -2.80 -9.84
CA SER A 119 41.09 -2.42 -9.65
C SER A 119 40.40 -3.44 -8.76
N THR A 120 40.76 -3.50 -7.48
CA THR A 120 40.18 -4.46 -6.54
C THR A 120 38.88 -3.96 -5.90
N ALA A 121 38.63 -2.65 -5.93
CA ALA A 121 37.40 -2.09 -5.41
C ALA A 121 36.21 -2.36 -6.38
N ILE A 122 35.05 -2.64 -5.81
CA ILE A 122 33.82 -2.91 -6.56
C ILE A 122 32.73 -1.92 -6.17
N ARG A 123 32.09 -1.36 -7.18
CA ARG A 123 30.83 -0.64 -7.05
C ARG A 123 29.70 -1.56 -7.51
N ALA A 124 28.71 -1.77 -6.67
CA ALA A 124 27.44 -2.39 -7.01
C ALA A 124 26.37 -1.31 -7.12
N THR A 125 25.65 -1.28 -8.23
CA THR A 125 24.57 -0.28 -8.49
C THR A 125 23.29 -1.02 -8.82
N HIS A 126 22.22 -0.70 -8.12
CA HIS A 126 20.87 -1.17 -8.45
C HIS A 126 20.30 -0.29 -9.56
N ILE A 127 20.07 -0.86 -10.74
CA ILE A 127 19.73 -0.14 -11.97
C ILE A 127 18.43 0.67 -11.82
N PRO A 128 17.29 0.08 -11.28
CA PRO A 128 16.02 0.79 -11.22
C PRO A 128 16.04 2.01 -10.29
N THR A 129 16.79 1.95 -9.17
CA THR A 129 16.80 3.04 -8.18
C THR A 129 18.01 3.96 -8.31
N GLY A 130 19.06 3.56 -9.05
CA GLY A 130 20.32 4.28 -9.13
C GLY A 130 21.17 4.26 -7.85
N ILE A 131 20.72 3.56 -6.79
CA ILE A 131 21.47 3.45 -5.54
C ILE A 131 22.73 2.63 -5.77
N SER A 132 23.84 3.07 -5.20
CA SER A 132 25.10 2.35 -5.28
C SER A 132 25.78 2.18 -3.92
N ALA A 133 26.57 1.10 -3.83
CA ALA A 133 27.46 0.83 -2.71
C ALA A 133 28.83 0.43 -3.24
N VAL A 134 29.86 0.82 -2.50
CA VAL A 134 31.26 0.53 -2.86
C VAL A 134 31.90 -0.27 -1.74
N SER A 135 32.72 -1.25 -2.11
CA SER A 135 33.62 -1.93 -1.18
C SER A 135 35.02 -1.98 -1.73
N MET A 136 35.99 -1.61 -0.88
CA MET A 136 37.42 -1.61 -1.18
C MET A 136 38.26 -2.11 0.02
N ASP A 137 37.63 -2.70 0.99
CA ASP A 137 38.24 -3.04 2.28
C ASP A 137 39.10 -4.30 2.21
N GLU A 138 38.78 -5.17 1.24
CA GLU A 138 39.42 -6.45 1.09
C GLU A 138 40.45 -6.48 -0.03
N ARG A 139 41.46 -7.35 0.09
CA ARG A 139 42.46 -7.58 -0.98
C ARG A 139 41.88 -8.33 -2.18
N SER A 140 40.85 -9.13 -1.97
CA SER A 140 40.20 -9.94 -3.01
C SER A 140 39.03 -9.18 -3.63
N GLN A 141 39.05 -9.03 -4.97
CA GLN A 141 37.96 -8.44 -5.74
C GLN A 141 36.64 -9.21 -5.53
N LEU A 142 36.70 -10.54 -5.38
CA LEU A 142 35.51 -11.35 -5.12
C LEU A 142 34.90 -11.07 -3.75
N GLN A 143 35.74 -10.86 -2.73
CA GLN A 143 35.26 -10.47 -1.41
C GLN A 143 34.67 -9.07 -1.41
N ASN A 144 35.31 -8.11 -2.08
CA ASN A 144 34.77 -6.77 -2.28
C ASN A 144 33.43 -6.80 -3.03
N LYS A 145 33.25 -7.69 -4.02
CA LYS A 145 31.97 -7.87 -4.72
C LYS A 145 30.88 -8.32 -3.76
N LYS A 146 31.15 -9.28 -2.89
CA LYS A 146 30.19 -9.75 -1.87
C LYS A 146 29.84 -8.64 -0.88
N MET A 147 30.84 -7.92 -0.39
CA MET A 147 30.62 -6.83 0.57
C MET A 147 29.85 -5.65 -0.06
N ALA A 148 30.15 -5.30 -1.31
CA ALA A 148 29.41 -4.27 -2.04
C ALA A 148 27.93 -4.68 -2.22
N TYR A 149 27.65 -5.95 -2.51
CA TYR A 149 26.30 -6.50 -2.58
C TYR A 149 25.57 -6.34 -1.24
N TYR A 150 26.16 -6.81 -0.13
CA TYR A 150 25.53 -6.71 1.19
C TYR A 150 25.21 -5.26 1.58
N ARG A 151 26.16 -4.34 1.37
CA ARG A 151 25.97 -2.91 1.62
C ARG A 151 24.88 -2.28 0.74
N LEU A 152 24.78 -2.74 -0.51
CA LEU A 152 23.73 -2.29 -1.43
C LEU A 152 22.36 -2.77 -0.95
N VAL A 153 22.24 -4.06 -0.60
CA VAL A 153 20.99 -4.65 -0.09
C VAL A 153 20.54 -3.96 1.20
N GLU A 154 21.45 -3.67 2.13
CA GLU A 154 21.14 -2.93 3.34
C GLU A 154 20.56 -1.55 3.02
N LYS A 155 21.18 -0.78 2.13
CA LYS A 155 20.66 0.53 1.68
C LYS A 155 19.30 0.43 1.00
N LEU A 156 19.07 -0.61 0.20
CA LEU A 156 17.78 -0.84 -0.47
C LEU A 156 16.70 -1.19 0.56
N ASN A 157 16.98 -2.04 1.53
CA ASN A 157 16.06 -2.40 2.61
C ASN A 157 15.68 -1.18 3.48
N ASP A 158 16.63 -0.31 3.78
CA ASP A 158 16.38 0.93 4.51
C ASP A 158 15.46 1.88 3.72
N MET A 159 15.74 2.02 2.42
CA MET A 159 14.90 2.83 1.53
C MET A 159 13.49 2.26 1.41
N GLU A 160 13.37 0.95 1.19
CA GLU A 160 12.10 0.24 1.12
C GLU A 160 11.28 0.40 2.42
N SER A 161 11.93 0.18 3.57
CA SER A 161 11.30 0.37 4.89
C SER A 161 10.78 1.80 5.08
N ASN A 162 11.56 2.80 4.70
CA ASN A 162 11.16 4.21 4.83
C ASN A 162 10.02 4.57 3.87
N GLN A 163 10.03 4.07 2.64
CA GLN A 163 8.95 4.29 1.68
C GLN A 163 7.68 3.55 2.10
N ASN A 164 7.78 2.30 2.55
CA ASN A 164 6.64 1.53 3.02
C ASN A 164 5.98 2.18 4.25
N LYS A 165 6.76 2.75 5.19
CA LYS A 165 6.22 3.55 6.30
C LYS A 165 5.44 4.78 5.81
N ARG A 166 5.92 5.47 4.77
CA ARG A 166 5.19 6.60 4.16
C ARG A 166 3.90 6.12 3.49
N ILE A 167 3.95 5.02 2.75
CA ILE A 167 2.76 4.42 2.12
C ILE A 167 1.73 4.02 3.17
N GLU A 168 2.16 3.39 4.27
CA GLU A 168 1.29 3.02 5.38
C GLU A 168 0.66 4.26 6.04
N TYR A 169 1.45 5.32 6.25
CA TYR A 169 0.95 6.59 6.79
C TYR A 169 -0.06 7.26 5.85
N ASP A 170 0.21 7.32 4.53
CA ASP A 170 -0.71 7.86 3.53
C ASP A 170 -2.00 7.05 3.47
N ASN A 171 -1.90 5.71 3.44
CA ASN A 171 -3.05 4.81 3.43
C ASN A 171 -3.89 4.98 4.71
N TRP A 172 -3.23 5.15 5.87
CA TRP A 172 -3.89 5.44 7.14
C TRP A 172 -4.57 6.79 7.15
N ASN A 173 -3.94 7.84 6.59
CA ASN A 173 -4.53 9.18 6.50
C ASN A 173 -5.75 9.17 5.56
N ASN A 174 -5.64 8.55 4.40
CA ASN A 174 -6.74 8.43 3.44
C ASN A 174 -7.94 7.72 4.08
N HIS A 175 -7.69 6.64 4.83
CA HIS A 175 -8.72 5.93 5.60
C HIS A 175 -9.44 6.82 6.64
N ASN A 176 -8.80 7.88 7.14
CA ASN A 176 -9.36 8.77 8.15
C ASN A 176 -10.01 10.04 7.58
N GLN A 177 -9.85 10.34 6.29
CA GLN A 177 -10.36 11.55 5.62
C GLN A 177 -11.69 11.30 4.91
N LEU A 178 -12.74 10.96 5.65
CA LEU A 178 -14.07 10.85 5.07
C LEU A 178 -14.65 12.25 4.77
N ILE A 179 -14.83 12.55 3.49
CA ILE A 179 -15.49 13.79 3.05
C ILE A 179 -17.00 13.57 3.03
N ARG A 180 -17.70 14.15 4.01
CA ARG A 180 -19.17 14.13 4.06
C ARG A 180 -19.74 15.18 3.14
N GLY A 181 -20.74 14.85 2.33
CA GLY A 181 -21.48 15.82 1.52
C GLY A 181 -21.32 15.70 0.01
N ASN A 182 -20.29 15.02 -0.50
CA ASN A 182 -20.12 14.74 -1.94
C ASN A 182 -20.04 13.24 -2.20
N ALA A 183 -21.12 12.52 -1.86
CA ALA A 183 -21.17 11.09 -2.07
C ALA A 183 -21.17 10.74 -3.57
N ILE A 184 -20.25 9.85 -3.98
CA ILE A 184 -20.16 9.31 -5.35
C ILE A 184 -21.28 8.32 -5.63
N ARG A 185 -21.74 7.60 -4.61
CA ARG A 185 -22.88 6.69 -4.63
C ARG A 185 -23.77 6.90 -3.41
N VAL A 186 -25.07 6.80 -3.62
CA VAL A 186 -26.06 6.92 -2.55
C VAL A 186 -26.98 5.70 -2.59
N TYR A 187 -27.14 5.06 -1.43
CA TYR A 187 -28.03 3.91 -1.24
C TYR A 187 -29.13 4.27 -0.25
N GLN A 188 -30.33 3.71 -0.42
CA GLN A 188 -31.48 4.01 0.42
C GLN A 188 -32.18 2.74 0.95
N GLY A 189 -32.71 2.88 2.17
CA GLY A 189 -33.55 1.88 2.80
C GLY A 189 -32.79 0.65 3.31
N LYS A 190 -33.55 -0.28 3.94
CA LYS A 190 -33.00 -1.53 4.47
C LYS A 190 -32.46 -2.46 3.37
N GLY A 191 -33.05 -2.41 2.19
CA GLY A 191 -32.62 -3.20 1.02
C GLY A 191 -31.38 -2.66 0.30
N PHE A 192 -30.73 -1.61 0.83
CA PHE A 192 -29.51 -1.00 0.25
C PHE A 192 -29.63 -0.74 -1.26
N LYS A 193 -30.75 -0.13 -1.68
CA LYS A 193 -31.03 0.14 -3.09
C LYS A 193 -30.27 1.39 -3.53
N ARG A 194 -29.48 1.29 -4.63
CA ARG A 194 -28.75 2.42 -5.22
C ARG A 194 -29.74 3.43 -5.81
N ILE A 195 -29.55 4.73 -5.50
CA ILE A 195 -30.37 5.85 -6.01
C ILE A 195 -29.53 6.91 -6.73
N LYS A 196 -28.21 6.85 -6.60
CA LYS A 196 -27.22 7.68 -7.33
C LYS A 196 -25.99 6.85 -7.67
#